data_40d9b42229e93bedc57c3c3be3ba53da
#
_entry.id   40d9b42229e93bedc57c3c3be3ba53da
#
_cell.length_a   1.000
_cell.length_b   1.000
_cell.length_c   1.000
_cell.angle_alpha   90.00
_cell.angle_beta   90.00
_cell.angle_gamma   90.00
#
_symmetry.space_group_name_H-M   'P 1'
#
loop_
_entity.id
_entity.type
_entity.pdbx_description
1 polymer ?
#
loop_
_entity_poly.entity_id
_entity_poly.type
_entity_poly.pdbx_seq_one_letter_code
_entity_poly.pdbx_strand_id
1 'polypeptide(L)'
;FDLELGVRVAGERVSLVPPLLRLLREQPDLLGVVRGLEDSQTFPVALDARRILPVPAGRLKAWLLPLLEFLDEDRPRLSRHNAAALAGLDDLPTQWIGGEELRDLGRRLRDFSGMTRYEPASGFTATLRPYQQIGLDWLQFLREYGLAGILADDMGLGKTVQTLAHLHLEKTSGRADRPSLVVATTSLMANWRDEAAQFTPDLKVLILHGKDRAERFGEIGQADLVLTTYPLLVRDRETLLAQDWHLLVMDEAQFIKNPKAQAHQVARSLQARHRLSLTGTPLENHLGELWAQFDFLMPGLLGNAKRFTQVFRTPIEKLGEEEMRTRLGERVRPFL
;
A
#
# COMPACT_ATOMS: atom_id res chain seq x y z
N PHE A 1 -0.17 -5.62 15.73
CA PHE A 1 0.40 -5.02 16.94
C PHE A 1 -0.54 -3.97 17.49
N ASP A 2 -0.75 -3.93 18.81
CA ASP A 2 -1.56 -2.91 19.47
C ASP A 2 -0.65 -1.72 19.83
N LEU A 3 -1.09 -0.50 19.51
CA LEU A 3 -0.37 0.72 19.88
C LEU A 3 -0.82 1.16 21.28
N GLU A 4 0.11 1.22 22.21
CA GLU A 4 -0.09 1.84 23.52
C GLU A 4 0.66 3.16 23.63
N LEU A 5 -0.08 4.24 23.82
CA LEU A 5 0.45 5.54 24.20
C LEU A 5 0.14 5.78 25.66
N GLY A 6 1.17 5.88 26.51
CA GLY A 6 1.01 6.03 27.96
C GLY A 6 1.79 7.22 28.52
N VAL A 7 1.24 7.81 29.56
CA VAL A 7 1.92 8.82 30.41
C VAL A 7 2.00 8.33 31.85
N ARG A 8 2.97 8.83 32.60
CA ARG A 8 3.01 8.61 34.06
C ARG A 8 2.35 9.79 34.76
N VAL A 9 1.27 9.49 35.49
CA VAL A 9 0.54 10.47 36.31
C VAL A 9 0.63 10.00 37.76
N ALA A 10 1.23 10.77 38.64
CA ALA A 10 1.45 10.43 40.03
C ALA A 10 2.11 9.05 40.27
N GLY A 11 3.01 8.62 39.37
CA GLY A 11 3.71 7.34 39.43
C GLY A 11 2.98 6.17 38.74
N GLU A 12 1.70 6.30 38.45
CA GLU A 12 0.93 5.31 37.70
C GLU A 12 1.03 5.51 36.19
N ARG A 13 1.10 4.41 35.44
CA ARG A 13 1.04 4.45 33.99
C ARG A 13 -0.41 4.50 33.53
N VAL A 14 -0.78 5.53 32.82
CA VAL A 14 -2.13 5.75 32.29
C VAL A 14 -2.07 5.74 30.76
N SER A 15 -2.89 4.90 30.12
CA SER A 15 -3.01 4.88 28.65
C SER A 15 -3.77 6.12 28.18
N LEU A 16 -3.21 6.86 27.20
CA LEU A 16 -3.85 8.00 26.57
C LEU A 16 -4.69 7.61 25.35
N VAL A 17 -4.54 6.40 24.81
CA VAL A 17 -5.27 5.97 23.62
C VAL A 17 -6.79 6.04 23.81
N PRO A 18 -7.40 5.44 24.85
CA PRO A 18 -8.86 5.52 25.03
C PRO A 18 -9.39 6.96 25.21
N PRO A 19 -8.76 7.83 26.05
CA PRO A 19 -9.16 9.22 26.16
C PRO A 19 -9.10 10.01 24.85
N LEU A 20 -8.01 9.85 24.08
CA LEU A 20 -7.85 10.52 22.79
C LEU A 20 -8.85 10.04 21.76
N LEU A 21 -9.15 8.73 21.73
CA LEU A 21 -10.18 8.19 20.86
C LEU A 21 -11.58 8.73 21.20
N ARG A 22 -11.90 8.84 22.48
CA ARG A 22 -13.15 9.45 22.92
C ARG A 22 -13.25 10.90 22.46
N LEU A 23 -12.19 11.66 22.67
CA LEU A 23 -12.11 13.06 22.26
C LEU A 23 -12.31 13.26 20.76
N LEU A 24 -11.71 12.38 19.93
CA LEU A 24 -11.88 12.38 18.49
C LEU A 24 -13.30 12.05 18.03
N ARG A 25 -14.03 11.23 18.79
CA ARG A 25 -15.45 10.93 18.50
C ARG A 25 -16.37 12.08 18.88
N GLU A 26 -16.11 12.70 20.03
CA GLU A 26 -16.94 13.78 20.56
C GLU A 26 -16.72 15.09 19.79
N GLN A 27 -15.51 15.32 19.26
CA GLN A 27 -15.12 16.52 18.53
C GLN A 27 -14.54 16.16 17.15
N PRO A 28 -15.38 16.00 16.13
CA PRO A 28 -14.91 15.63 14.77
C PRO A 28 -13.90 16.62 14.15
N ASP A 29 -13.94 17.90 14.59
CA ASP A 29 -13.01 18.95 14.14
C ASP A 29 -11.84 19.20 15.11
N LEU A 30 -11.58 18.25 16.03
CA LEU A 30 -10.51 18.39 17.02
C LEU A 30 -9.16 18.73 16.39
N LEU A 31 -8.85 18.17 15.24
CA LEU A 31 -7.61 18.46 14.52
C LEU A 31 -7.50 19.93 14.12
N GLY A 32 -8.59 20.51 13.60
CA GLY A 32 -8.64 21.94 13.25
C GLY A 32 -8.44 22.82 14.48
N VAL A 33 -9.13 22.49 15.59
CA VAL A 33 -9.00 23.20 16.84
C VAL A 33 -7.57 23.14 17.39
N VAL A 34 -6.99 21.93 17.48
CA VAL A 34 -5.64 21.74 18.05
C VAL A 34 -4.56 22.38 17.17
N ARG A 35 -4.72 22.36 15.84
CA ARG A 35 -3.79 23.02 14.92
C ARG A 35 -3.75 24.53 15.11
N GLY A 36 -4.88 25.15 15.42
CA GLY A 36 -4.96 26.60 15.70
C GLY A 36 -4.31 27.05 17.01
N LEU A 37 -3.92 26.13 17.89
CA LEU A 37 -3.24 26.43 19.13
C LEU A 37 -1.72 26.58 18.93
N GLU A 38 -1.09 27.47 19.69
CA GLU A 38 0.37 27.52 19.81
C GLU A 38 0.87 26.25 20.54
N ASP A 39 2.05 25.76 20.20
CA ASP A 39 2.60 24.51 20.75
C ASP A 39 2.77 24.51 22.27
N SER A 40 2.95 25.69 22.86
CA SER A 40 3.05 25.94 24.31
C SER A 40 1.69 25.93 25.02
N GLN A 41 0.61 26.19 24.31
CA GLN A 41 -0.74 26.17 24.88
C GLN A 41 -1.14 24.76 25.28
N THR A 42 -1.90 24.65 26.38
CA THR A 42 -2.34 23.36 26.87
C THR A 42 -3.79 23.06 26.48
N PHE A 43 -4.04 21.83 26.07
CA PHE A 43 -5.37 21.33 25.78
C PHE A 43 -5.79 20.31 26.86
N PRO A 44 -6.99 20.44 27.45
CA PRO A 44 -7.45 19.54 28.49
C PRO A 44 -7.90 18.20 27.91
N VAL A 45 -7.23 17.11 28.29
CA VAL A 45 -7.60 15.72 27.93
C VAL A 45 -8.19 15.04 29.16
N ALA A 46 -9.48 14.72 29.14
CA ALA A 46 -10.14 14.00 30.21
C ALA A 46 -9.72 12.52 30.20
N LEU A 47 -8.95 12.09 31.20
CA LEU A 47 -8.53 10.71 31.38
C LEU A 47 -9.71 9.85 31.83
N ASP A 48 -10.47 10.35 32.78
CA ASP A 48 -11.70 9.77 33.32
C ASP A 48 -12.65 10.88 33.84
N ALA A 49 -13.73 10.50 34.54
CA ALA A 49 -14.72 11.45 35.06
C ALA A 49 -14.16 12.44 36.11
N ARG A 50 -12.96 12.21 36.67
CA ARG A 50 -12.38 13.00 37.75
C ARG A 50 -11.02 13.59 37.42
N ARG A 51 -10.30 13.05 36.44
CA ARG A 51 -8.93 13.44 36.12
C ARG A 51 -8.84 14.07 34.73
N ILE A 52 -8.33 15.29 34.66
CA ILE A 52 -8.05 16.02 33.43
C ILE A 52 -6.54 16.24 33.35
N LEU A 53 -5.94 15.84 32.24
CA LEU A 53 -4.53 16.06 31.96
C LEU A 53 -4.37 17.26 31.03
N PRO A 54 -3.71 18.35 31.43
CA PRO A 54 -3.34 19.42 30.52
C PRO A 54 -2.18 18.93 29.63
N VAL A 55 -2.44 18.76 28.35
CA VAL A 55 -1.44 18.31 27.38
C VAL A 55 -1.01 19.49 26.52
N PRO A 56 0.30 19.78 26.40
CA PRO A 56 0.78 20.80 25.46
C PRO A 56 0.31 20.52 24.03
N ALA A 57 -0.17 21.55 23.34
CA ALA A 57 -0.74 21.41 22.00
C ALA A 57 0.25 20.80 21.01
N GLY A 58 1.54 21.14 21.08
CA GLY A 58 2.59 20.53 20.26
C GLY A 58 2.69 19.02 20.45
N ARG A 59 2.59 18.50 21.69
CA ARG A 59 2.56 17.06 21.96
C ARG A 59 1.26 16.42 21.47
N LEU A 60 0.13 17.11 21.66
CA LEU A 60 -1.17 16.59 21.22
C LEU A 60 -1.23 16.49 19.69
N LYS A 61 -0.72 17.48 18.96
CA LYS A 61 -0.55 17.44 17.50
C LYS A 61 0.27 16.24 17.08
N ALA A 62 1.43 16.04 17.71
CA ALA A 62 2.34 14.93 17.42
C ALA A 62 1.71 13.53 17.66
N TRP A 63 0.79 13.41 18.62
CA TRP A 63 0.12 12.14 18.94
C TRP A 63 -1.16 11.90 18.15
N LEU A 64 -1.97 12.95 17.94
CA LEU A 64 -3.29 12.83 17.28
C LEU A 64 -3.17 12.39 15.83
N LEU A 65 -2.23 12.97 15.07
CA LEU A 65 -2.08 12.64 13.65
C LEU A 65 -1.74 11.17 13.42
N PRO A 66 -0.69 10.60 14.06
CA PRO A 66 -0.41 9.16 13.93
C PRO A 66 -1.56 8.28 14.42
N LEU A 67 -2.20 8.63 15.55
CA LEU A 67 -3.35 7.86 16.05
C LEU A 67 -4.49 7.83 15.04
N LEU A 68 -4.80 8.95 14.42
CA LEU A 68 -5.83 9.01 13.37
C LEU A 68 -5.46 8.15 12.15
N GLU A 69 -4.19 8.10 11.82
CA GLU A 69 -3.68 7.31 10.71
C GLU A 69 -3.74 5.80 10.98
N PHE A 70 -3.52 5.38 12.24
CA PHE A 70 -3.46 3.96 12.63
C PHE A 70 -4.79 3.39 13.14
N LEU A 71 -5.82 4.24 13.28
CA LEU A 71 -7.13 3.77 13.71
C LEU A 71 -7.81 2.97 12.58
N ASP A 72 -7.98 1.68 12.83
CA ASP A 72 -8.87 0.81 12.08
C ASP A 72 -10.12 0.57 12.93
N GLU A 73 -11.29 0.96 12.40
CA GLU A 73 -12.62 0.82 13.01
C GLU A 73 -12.74 1.33 14.44
N ASP A 74 -12.02 1.82 15.20
CA ASP A 74 -12.06 2.21 16.61
C ASP A 74 -10.92 1.60 17.46
N ARG A 75 -10.00 0.87 16.85
CA ARG A 75 -8.81 0.35 17.55
C ARG A 75 -7.54 0.72 16.80
N PRO A 76 -6.52 1.23 17.49
CA PRO A 76 -5.23 1.49 16.87
C PRO A 76 -4.55 0.14 16.60
N ARG A 77 -4.59 -0.31 15.36
CA ARG A 77 -3.87 -1.48 14.89
C ARG A 77 -2.73 -1.07 13.98
N LEU A 78 -1.56 -1.57 14.31
CA LEU A 78 -0.37 -1.39 13.48
C LEU A 78 -0.21 -2.60 12.58
N SER A 79 -0.26 -2.38 11.28
CA SER A 79 0.13 -3.37 10.28
C SER A 79 1.57 -3.10 9.81
N ARG A 80 2.17 -4.07 9.12
CA ARG A 80 3.47 -3.88 8.46
C ARG A 80 3.47 -2.69 7.49
N HIS A 81 2.32 -2.43 6.85
CA HIS A 81 2.13 -1.30 5.93
C HIS A 81 2.32 0.07 6.61
N ASN A 82 2.07 0.15 7.92
CA ASN A 82 2.23 1.38 8.68
C ASN A 82 3.65 1.59 9.22
N ALA A 83 4.58 0.68 8.96
CA ALA A 83 5.95 0.74 9.50
C ALA A 83 6.67 2.04 9.12
N ALA A 84 6.51 2.52 7.88
CA ALA A 84 7.12 3.78 7.44
C ALA A 84 6.63 4.99 8.25
N ALA A 85 5.34 5.03 8.61
CA ALA A 85 4.78 6.10 9.43
C ALA A 85 5.24 6.01 10.90
N LEU A 86 5.53 4.81 11.39
CA LEU A 86 6.08 4.61 12.74
C LEU A 86 7.50 5.17 12.89
N ALA A 87 8.30 5.11 11.83
CA ALA A 87 9.65 5.69 11.85
C ALA A 87 9.63 7.20 12.13
N GLY A 88 8.57 7.91 11.72
CA GLY A 88 8.38 9.32 12.08
C GLY A 88 8.06 9.58 13.57
N LEU A 89 7.69 8.53 14.33
CA LEU A 89 7.48 8.64 15.77
C LEU A 89 8.77 8.41 16.59
N ASP A 90 9.85 7.93 15.97
CA ASP A 90 11.14 7.72 16.65
C ASP A 90 11.75 9.04 17.13
N ASP A 91 11.41 10.17 16.49
CA ASP A 91 11.87 11.50 16.87
C ASP A 91 11.10 12.08 18.07
N LEU A 92 10.02 11.43 18.50
CA LEU A 92 9.28 11.83 19.69
C LEU A 92 9.94 11.27 20.96
N PRO A 93 9.93 12.01 22.09
CA PRO A 93 10.43 11.52 23.38
C PRO A 93 9.47 10.46 23.96
N THR A 94 9.39 9.31 23.31
CA THR A 94 8.53 8.20 23.65
C THR A 94 9.36 6.95 23.99
N GLN A 95 8.95 6.20 24.98
CA GLN A 95 9.54 4.90 25.28
C GLN A 95 8.76 3.81 24.58
N TRP A 96 9.38 3.17 23.58
CA TRP A 96 8.79 2.05 22.87
C TRP A 96 8.91 0.76 23.67
N ILE A 97 7.85 -0.05 23.66
CA ILE A 97 7.85 -1.39 24.25
C ILE A 97 7.35 -2.37 23.18
N GLY A 98 8.24 -3.19 22.65
CA GLY A 98 7.94 -4.12 21.57
C GLY A 98 7.93 -3.49 20.16
N GLY A 99 7.64 -4.31 19.15
CA GLY A 99 7.55 -3.82 17.76
C GLY A 99 8.88 -3.49 17.09
N GLU A 100 10.00 -4.03 17.58
CA GLU A 100 11.36 -3.78 17.05
C GLU A 100 11.45 -4.10 15.55
N GLU A 101 10.86 -5.20 15.11
CA GLU A 101 10.82 -5.57 13.68
C GLU A 101 10.10 -4.53 12.81
N LEU A 102 8.99 -3.97 13.31
CA LEU A 102 8.24 -2.93 12.61
C LEU A 102 9.02 -1.62 12.52
N ARG A 103 9.73 -1.26 13.59
CA ARG A 103 10.58 -0.06 13.60
C ARG A 103 11.77 -0.22 12.66
N ASP A 104 12.39 -1.40 12.64
CA ASP A 104 13.49 -1.70 11.73
C ASP A 104 13.02 -1.64 10.28
N LEU A 105 11.87 -2.23 9.97
CA LEU A 105 11.23 -2.09 8.66
C LEU A 105 10.94 -0.62 8.32
N GLY A 106 10.42 0.16 9.27
CA GLY A 106 10.14 1.57 9.08
C GLY A 106 11.38 2.40 8.72
N ARG A 107 12.53 2.14 9.40
CA ARG A 107 13.80 2.78 9.08
C ARG A 107 14.28 2.40 7.68
N ARG A 108 14.26 1.12 7.34
CA ARG A 108 14.65 0.64 5.99
C ARG A 108 13.79 1.24 4.89
N LEU A 109 12.48 1.37 5.11
CA LEU A 109 11.56 2.00 4.17
C LEU A 109 11.84 3.50 4.02
N ARG A 110 12.17 4.20 5.10
CA ARG A 110 12.46 5.64 5.05
C ARG A 110 13.75 5.95 4.29
N ASP A 111 14.79 5.17 4.56
CA ASP A 111 16.12 5.47 4.07
C ASP A 111 16.43 4.78 2.74
N PHE A 112 15.57 3.88 2.26
CA PHE A 112 15.85 2.94 1.15
C PHE A 112 17.22 2.28 1.26
N SER A 113 17.77 2.23 2.49
CA SER A 113 19.05 1.67 2.76
C SER A 113 18.95 0.14 2.76
N GLY A 114 19.81 -0.51 1.97
CA GLY A 114 19.93 -1.96 1.98
C GLY A 114 18.99 -2.70 1.02
N MET A 115 18.52 -2.07 -0.07
CA MET A 115 18.00 -2.85 -1.19
C MET A 115 19.11 -3.75 -1.71
N THR A 116 18.85 -5.06 -1.64
CA THR A 116 19.77 -6.06 -2.20
C THR A 116 19.67 -6.04 -3.72
N ARG A 117 20.81 -6.06 -4.41
CA ARG A 117 20.81 -6.24 -5.85
C ARG A 117 20.49 -7.69 -6.20
N TYR A 118 19.52 -7.87 -7.07
CA TYR A 118 19.10 -9.18 -7.59
C TYR A 118 19.43 -9.28 -9.07
N GLU A 119 20.21 -10.26 -9.45
CA GLU A 119 20.42 -10.55 -10.87
C GLU A 119 19.16 -11.24 -11.44
N PRO A 120 18.76 -10.91 -12.69
CA PRO A 120 17.72 -11.66 -13.38
C PRO A 120 18.07 -13.15 -13.40
N ALA A 121 17.05 -14.00 -13.28
CA ALA A 121 17.28 -15.44 -13.24
C ALA A 121 17.83 -15.99 -14.57
N SER A 122 18.55 -17.10 -14.51
CA SER A 122 19.00 -17.83 -15.70
C SER A 122 17.79 -18.20 -16.59
N GLY A 123 17.85 -17.93 -17.87
CA GLY A 123 16.75 -18.09 -18.82
C GLY A 123 15.97 -16.80 -19.10
N PHE A 124 16.18 -15.71 -18.34
CA PHE A 124 15.73 -14.39 -18.71
C PHE A 124 16.57 -13.83 -19.85
N THR A 125 15.96 -13.52 -21.00
CA THR A 125 16.69 -13.25 -22.25
C THR A 125 16.95 -11.78 -22.52
N ALA A 126 16.42 -10.85 -21.71
CA ALA A 126 16.68 -9.42 -21.87
C ALA A 126 17.81 -8.94 -20.96
N THR A 127 18.48 -7.86 -21.38
CA THR A 127 19.37 -7.09 -20.51
C THR A 127 18.63 -5.89 -19.95
N LEU A 128 18.49 -5.83 -18.62
CA LEU A 128 17.82 -4.71 -17.96
C LEU A 128 18.71 -3.45 -18.03
N ARG A 129 18.08 -2.32 -18.34
CA ARG A 129 18.74 -1.01 -18.20
C ARG A 129 18.97 -0.69 -16.72
N PRO A 130 19.91 0.20 -16.36
CA PRO A 130 20.21 0.50 -14.95
C PRO A 130 18.97 0.84 -14.09
N TYR A 131 18.05 1.65 -14.59
CA TYR A 131 16.82 1.98 -13.86
C TYR A 131 15.84 0.80 -13.77
N GLN A 132 15.78 -0.08 -14.78
CA GLN A 132 14.96 -1.30 -14.75
C GLN A 132 15.52 -2.31 -13.73
N GLN A 133 16.84 -2.34 -13.59
CA GLN A 133 17.50 -3.12 -12.56
C GLN A 133 17.12 -2.62 -11.16
N ILE A 134 17.11 -1.31 -10.95
CA ILE A 134 16.62 -0.70 -9.70
C ILE A 134 15.17 -1.09 -9.44
N GLY A 135 14.33 -1.10 -10.49
CA GLY A 135 12.94 -1.54 -10.39
C GLY A 135 12.80 -3.01 -10.00
N LEU A 136 13.64 -3.91 -10.54
CA LEU A 136 13.67 -5.31 -10.12
C LEU A 136 14.07 -5.45 -8.65
N ASP A 137 15.12 -4.74 -8.22
CA ASP A 137 15.61 -4.75 -6.84
C ASP A 137 14.50 -4.25 -5.87
N TRP A 138 13.78 -3.19 -6.27
CA TRP A 138 12.65 -2.66 -5.51
C TRP A 138 11.46 -3.64 -5.45
N LEU A 139 11.10 -4.31 -6.55
CA LEU A 139 10.06 -5.33 -6.56
C LEU A 139 10.41 -6.51 -5.64
N GLN A 140 11.67 -6.92 -5.62
CA GLN A 140 12.16 -7.96 -4.73
C GLN A 140 12.14 -7.50 -3.27
N PHE A 141 12.48 -6.25 -3.00
CA PHE A 141 12.37 -5.64 -1.68
C PHE A 141 10.92 -5.64 -1.18
N LEU A 142 9.96 -5.17 -1.99
CA LEU A 142 8.54 -5.20 -1.63
C LEU A 142 8.07 -6.62 -1.29
N ARG A 143 8.45 -7.59 -2.12
CA ARG A 143 8.13 -9.01 -1.91
C ARG A 143 8.69 -9.52 -0.59
N GLU A 144 9.96 -9.24 -0.29
CA GLU A 144 10.64 -9.71 0.92
C GLU A 144 9.94 -9.25 2.19
N TYR A 145 9.46 -8.02 2.21
CA TYR A 145 8.77 -7.44 3.37
C TYR A 145 7.24 -7.63 3.35
N GLY A 146 6.69 -8.35 2.35
CA GLY A 146 5.24 -8.54 2.22
C GLY A 146 4.49 -7.24 1.96
N LEU A 147 5.11 -6.33 1.21
CA LEU A 147 4.59 -5.03 0.81
C LEU A 147 4.10 -5.07 -0.64
N ALA A 148 3.40 -4.02 -1.03
CA ALA A 148 2.92 -3.80 -2.38
C ALA A 148 3.29 -2.40 -2.85
N GLY A 149 3.23 -2.13 -4.15
CA GLY A 149 3.60 -0.82 -4.67
C GLY A 149 3.05 -0.52 -6.05
N ILE A 150 3.36 0.68 -6.53
CA ILE A 150 3.02 1.18 -7.86
C ILE A 150 4.31 1.39 -8.63
N LEU A 151 4.53 0.62 -9.69
CA LEU A 151 5.62 0.90 -10.63
C LEU A 151 5.16 2.01 -11.56
N ALA A 152 5.62 3.22 -11.28
CA ALA A 152 5.13 4.49 -11.84
C ALA A 152 6.03 5.06 -12.93
N ASP A 153 6.86 4.24 -13.55
CA ASP A 153 7.67 4.65 -14.70
C ASP A 153 6.80 5.20 -15.85
N ASP A 154 7.31 6.13 -16.61
CA ASP A 154 6.63 6.65 -17.79
C ASP A 154 6.30 5.54 -18.80
N MET A 155 5.36 5.83 -19.70
CA MET A 155 4.98 4.89 -20.76
C MET A 155 6.20 4.56 -21.64
N GLY A 156 6.35 3.28 -21.99
CA GLY A 156 7.45 2.81 -22.83
C GLY A 156 8.78 2.55 -22.11
N LEU A 157 8.89 2.81 -20.82
CA LEU A 157 10.12 2.54 -20.04
C LEU A 157 10.27 1.07 -19.59
N GLY A 158 9.38 0.19 -20.04
CA GLY A 158 9.53 -1.26 -19.83
C GLY A 158 9.06 -1.74 -18.46
N LYS A 159 7.92 -1.26 -17.98
CA LYS A 159 7.27 -1.80 -16.77
C LYS A 159 6.98 -3.30 -16.92
N THR A 160 6.56 -3.72 -18.13
CA THR A 160 6.29 -5.14 -18.43
C THR A 160 7.55 -5.98 -18.27
N VAL A 161 8.67 -5.59 -18.86
CA VAL A 161 9.93 -6.37 -18.77
C VAL A 161 10.46 -6.45 -17.35
N GLN A 162 10.34 -5.40 -16.54
CA GLN A 162 10.71 -5.41 -15.12
C GLN A 162 9.82 -6.39 -14.33
N THR A 163 8.50 -6.36 -14.60
CA THR A 163 7.54 -7.28 -13.96
C THR A 163 7.78 -8.73 -14.37
N LEU A 164 8.09 -8.98 -15.66
CA LEU A 164 8.45 -10.32 -16.15
C LEU A 164 9.75 -10.81 -15.52
N ALA A 165 10.78 -9.97 -15.40
CA ALA A 165 12.02 -10.33 -14.71
C ALA A 165 11.76 -10.73 -13.26
N HIS A 166 10.90 -9.99 -12.55
CA HIS A 166 10.48 -10.31 -11.19
C HIS A 166 9.73 -11.65 -11.13
N LEU A 167 8.72 -11.86 -11.96
CA LEU A 167 7.94 -13.11 -12.02
C LEU A 167 8.81 -14.32 -12.34
N HIS A 168 9.74 -14.16 -13.29
CA HIS A 168 10.67 -15.21 -13.68
C HIS A 168 11.61 -15.58 -12.52
N LEU A 169 12.10 -14.59 -11.79
CA LEU A 169 12.93 -14.80 -10.61
C LEU A 169 12.16 -15.50 -9.48
N GLU A 170 10.88 -15.15 -9.28
CA GLU A 170 10.02 -15.80 -8.28
C GLU A 170 9.78 -17.28 -8.62
N LYS A 171 9.55 -17.59 -9.90
CA LYS A 171 9.38 -18.98 -10.37
C LYS A 171 10.67 -19.77 -10.22
N THR A 172 11.76 -19.30 -10.77
CA THR A 172 13.04 -20.04 -10.82
C THR A 172 13.63 -20.27 -9.43
N SER A 173 13.38 -19.38 -8.48
CA SER A 173 13.76 -19.55 -7.07
C SER A 173 12.80 -20.44 -6.27
N GLY A 174 11.75 -20.99 -6.89
CA GLY A 174 10.75 -21.86 -6.23
C GLY A 174 9.82 -21.13 -5.26
N ARG A 175 9.81 -19.78 -5.26
CA ARG A 175 8.93 -18.98 -4.37
C ARG A 175 7.50 -18.85 -4.91
N ALA A 176 7.33 -18.87 -6.25
CA ALA A 176 6.01 -18.89 -6.88
C ALA A 176 5.49 -20.33 -6.97
N ASP A 177 4.73 -20.74 -5.97
CA ASP A 177 4.08 -22.06 -5.85
C ASP A 177 2.65 -22.09 -6.43
N ARG A 178 2.20 -20.98 -6.98
CA ARG A 178 0.86 -20.75 -7.56
C ARG A 178 0.93 -19.73 -8.69
N PRO A 179 -0.08 -19.65 -9.58
CA PRO A 179 -0.06 -18.72 -10.71
C PRO A 179 -0.08 -17.26 -10.26
N SER A 180 0.43 -16.38 -11.12
CA SER A 180 0.27 -14.93 -11.04
C SER A 180 -0.80 -14.46 -12.01
N LEU A 181 -1.55 -13.41 -11.66
CA LEU A 181 -2.60 -12.84 -12.50
C LEU A 181 -2.22 -11.42 -12.93
N VAL A 182 -2.23 -11.15 -14.22
CA VAL A 182 -2.16 -9.82 -14.80
C VAL A 182 -3.51 -9.43 -15.36
N VAL A 183 -4.03 -8.30 -14.92
CA VAL A 183 -5.23 -7.68 -15.48
C VAL A 183 -4.80 -6.44 -16.25
N ALA A 184 -5.00 -6.48 -17.57
CA ALA A 184 -4.58 -5.42 -18.47
C ALA A 184 -5.73 -4.97 -19.38
N THR A 185 -5.51 -3.93 -20.17
CA THR A 185 -6.44 -3.56 -21.26
C THR A 185 -6.33 -4.56 -22.41
N THR A 186 -7.39 -4.69 -23.20
CA THR A 186 -7.39 -5.60 -24.36
C THR A 186 -6.24 -5.30 -25.32
N SER A 187 -5.88 -4.04 -25.50
CA SER A 187 -4.79 -3.61 -26.36
C SER A 187 -3.41 -4.05 -25.89
N LEU A 188 -3.23 -4.23 -24.58
CA LEU A 188 -1.95 -4.63 -24.00
C LEU A 188 -1.79 -6.15 -23.86
N MET A 189 -2.87 -6.92 -24.06
CA MET A 189 -2.82 -8.39 -23.93
C MET A 189 -1.81 -9.05 -24.88
N ALA A 190 -1.77 -8.60 -26.13
CA ALA A 190 -0.81 -9.09 -27.13
C ALA A 190 0.62 -8.73 -26.72
N ASN A 191 0.84 -7.51 -26.25
CA ASN A 191 2.14 -7.04 -25.78
C ASN A 191 2.67 -7.92 -24.62
N TRP A 192 1.84 -8.16 -23.60
CA TRP A 192 2.19 -9.05 -22.48
C TRP A 192 2.56 -10.45 -22.93
N ARG A 193 1.77 -11.04 -23.85
CA ARG A 193 2.05 -12.36 -24.43
C ARG A 193 3.39 -12.39 -25.15
N ASP A 194 3.61 -11.41 -26.02
CA ASP A 194 4.76 -11.39 -26.90
C ASP A 194 6.05 -11.08 -26.13
N GLU A 195 6.00 -10.15 -25.16
CA GLU A 195 7.13 -9.87 -24.28
C GLU A 195 7.42 -11.06 -23.34
N ALA A 196 6.40 -11.76 -22.82
CA ALA A 196 6.60 -12.97 -22.03
C ALA A 196 7.28 -14.07 -22.84
N ALA A 197 6.81 -14.32 -24.07
CA ALA A 197 7.41 -15.30 -24.97
C ALA A 197 8.86 -14.94 -25.35
N GLN A 198 9.15 -13.64 -25.47
CA GLN A 198 10.49 -13.15 -25.83
C GLN A 198 11.45 -13.18 -24.64
N PHE A 199 11.04 -12.72 -23.46
CA PHE A 199 11.95 -12.46 -22.33
C PHE A 199 11.97 -13.58 -21.28
N THR A 200 10.88 -14.36 -21.20
CA THR A 200 10.71 -15.44 -20.22
C THR A 200 10.07 -16.66 -20.88
N PRO A 201 10.73 -17.27 -21.90
CA PRO A 201 10.12 -18.30 -22.74
C PRO A 201 9.73 -19.59 -22.00
N ASP A 202 10.23 -19.80 -20.82
CA ASP A 202 9.92 -20.93 -19.92
C ASP A 202 8.72 -20.67 -19.00
N LEU A 203 8.18 -19.44 -18.95
CA LEU A 203 6.93 -19.15 -18.26
C LEU A 203 5.72 -19.69 -19.05
N LYS A 204 4.91 -20.51 -18.41
CA LYS A 204 3.63 -20.97 -18.96
C LYS A 204 2.58 -19.89 -18.87
N VAL A 205 2.31 -19.22 -19.98
CA VAL A 205 1.33 -18.13 -20.08
C VAL A 205 -0.03 -18.67 -20.52
N LEU A 206 -1.05 -18.44 -19.70
CA LEU A 206 -2.46 -18.72 -20.01
C LEU A 206 -3.20 -17.41 -20.29
N ILE A 207 -3.82 -17.30 -21.47
CA ILE A 207 -4.64 -16.14 -21.85
C ILE A 207 -6.11 -16.48 -21.66
N LEU A 208 -6.77 -15.80 -20.73
CA LEU A 208 -8.21 -15.89 -20.51
C LEU A 208 -8.91 -14.73 -21.23
N HIS A 209 -9.13 -14.89 -22.53
CA HIS A 209 -9.79 -13.93 -23.40
C HIS A 209 -10.61 -14.65 -24.48
N GLY A 210 -11.60 -13.96 -25.03
CA GLY A 210 -12.49 -14.52 -26.07
C GLY A 210 -13.69 -15.27 -25.48
N LYS A 211 -14.47 -15.91 -26.39
CA LYS A 211 -15.73 -16.58 -26.01
C LYS A 211 -15.47 -17.93 -25.34
N ASP A 212 -14.45 -18.62 -25.77
CA ASP A 212 -14.14 -19.99 -25.35
C ASP A 212 -13.21 -20.05 -24.11
N ARG A 213 -12.91 -18.90 -23.50
CA ARG A 213 -12.01 -18.80 -22.34
C ARG A 213 -12.46 -19.63 -21.13
N ALA A 214 -13.77 -19.86 -20.99
CA ALA A 214 -14.33 -20.64 -19.88
C ALA A 214 -13.88 -22.12 -19.95
N GLU A 215 -13.65 -22.66 -21.13
CA GLU A 215 -13.14 -24.03 -21.34
C GLU A 215 -11.72 -24.19 -20.80
N ARG A 216 -11.00 -23.07 -20.65
CA ARG A 216 -9.60 -23.02 -20.18
C ARG A 216 -9.44 -22.74 -18.69
N PHE A 217 -10.52 -22.54 -17.94
CA PHE A 217 -10.42 -22.28 -16.50
C PHE A 217 -9.72 -23.40 -15.72
N GLY A 218 -9.88 -24.65 -16.17
CA GLY A 218 -9.17 -25.81 -15.61
C GLY A 218 -7.64 -25.78 -15.76
N GLU A 219 -7.10 -24.93 -16.66
CA GLU A 219 -5.67 -24.79 -16.90
C GLU A 219 -5.00 -23.78 -15.93
N ILE A 220 -5.79 -22.97 -15.18
CA ILE A 220 -5.26 -21.89 -14.32
C ILE A 220 -4.18 -22.40 -13.37
N GLY A 221 -4.44 -23.49 -12.67
CA GLY A 221 -3.49 -24.04 -11.68
C GLY A 221 -2.20 -24.61 -12.29
N GLN A 222 -2.12 -24.76 -13.62
CA GLN A 222 -0.94 -25.27 -14.33
C GLN A 222 -0.14 -24.14 -15.00
N ALA A 223 -0.67 -22.92 -15.00
CA ALA A 223 -0.02 -21.74 -15.55
C ALA A 223 0.90 -21.07 -14.51
N ASP A 224 1.94 -20.40 -14.98
CA ASP A 224 2.77 -19.51 -14.16
C ASP A 224 2.22 -18.08 -14.19
N LEU A 225 1.70 -17.67 -15.34
CA LEU A 225 1.15 -16.34 -15.60
C LEU A 225 -0.20 -16.45 -16.32
N VAL A 226 -1.22 -15.88 -15.71
CA VAL A 226 -2.57 -15.78 -16.30
C VAL A 226 -2.81 -14.33 -16.72
N LEU A 227 -3.24 -14.11 -17.95
CA LEU A 227 -3.57 -12.80 -18.50
C LEU A 227 -5.08 -12.68 -18.69
N THR A 228 -5.68 -11.61 -18.20
CA THR A 228 -7.10 -11.28 -18.41
C THR A 228 -7.32 -9.78 -18.55
N THR A 229 -8.56 -9.35 -18.77
CA THR A 229 -8.89 -7.93 -18.93
C THR A 229 -9.84 -7.44 -17.84
N TYR A 230 -9.91 -6.12 -17.62
CA TYR A 230 -10.79 -5.52 -16.62
C TYR A 230 -12.27 -5.91 -16.76
N PRO A 231 -12.87 -5.94 -17.98
CA PRO A 231 -14.24 -6.42 -18.13
C PRO A 231 -14.41 -7.91 -17.78
N LEU A 232 -13.39 -8.74 -18.08
CA LEU A 232 -13.42 -10.16 -17.79
C LEU A 232 -13.13 -10.46 -16.32
N LEU A 233 -12.32 -9.65 -15.66
CA LEU A 233 -12.14 -9.70 -14.20
C LEU A 233 -13.49 -9.67 -13.46
N VAL A 234 -14.42 -8.81 -13.89
CA VAL A 234 -15.75 -8.71 -13.30
C VAL A 234 -16.64 -9.88 -13.72
N ARG A 235 -16.57 -10.27 -15.00
CA ARG A 235 -17.44 -11.33 -15.56
C ARG A 235 -17.09 -12.71 -15.02
N ASP A 236 -15.81 -13.00 -14.87
CA ASP A 236 -15.28 -14.30 -14.45
C ASP A 236 -14.91 -14.32 -12.96
N ARG A 237 -15.45 -13.36 -12.18
CA ARG A 237 -15.11 -13.14 -10.78
C ARG A 237 -15.18 -14.40 -9.91
N GLU A 238 -16.17 -15.26 -10.12
CA GLU A 238 -16.37 -16.46 -9.30
C GLU A 238 -15.19 -17.42 -9.46
N THR A 239 -14.75 -17.65 -10.69
CA THR A 239 -13.58 -18.47 -10.99
C THR A 239 -12.30 -17.86 -10.46
N LEU A 240 -12.10 -16.53 -10.63
CA LEU A 240 -10.88 -15.86 -10.23
C LEU A 240 -10.78 -15.69 -8.70
N LEU A 241 -11.89 -15.51 -8.01
CA LEU A 241 -11.95 -15.45 -6.54
C LEU A 241 -11.73 -16.83 -5.88
N ALA A 242 -12.00 -17.91 -6.60
CA ALA A 242 -11.75 -19.27 -6.12
C ALA A 242 -10.27 -19.68 -6.20
N GLN A 243 -9.41 -18.86 -6.79
CA GLN A 243 -7.97 -19.12 -6.93
C GLN A 243 -7.16 -18.34 -5.91
N ASP A 244 -6.07 -18.94 -5.46
CA ASP A 244 -5.00 -18.25 -4.75
C ASP A 244 -3.91 -17.82 -5.74
N TRP A 245 -3.53 -16.55 -5.69
CA TRP A 245 -2.57 -15.96 -6.61
C TRP A 245 -1.22 -15.69 -5.91
N HIS A 246 -0.11 -15.88 -6.63
CA HIS A 246 1.21 -15.48 -6.16
C HIS A 246 1.35 -13.96 -6.21
N LEU A 247 1.19 -13.37 -7.39
CA LEU A 247 1.23 -11.94 -7.62
C LEU A 247 0.00 -11.51 -8.43
N LEU A 248 -0.66 -10.46 -7.98
CA LEU A 248 -1.74 -9.79 -8.71
C LEU A 248 -1.24 -8.46 -9.25
N VAL A 249 -1.21 -8.33 -10.57
CA VAL A 249 -0.76 -7.12 -11.28
C VAL A 249 -1.95 -6.44 -11.93
N MET A 250 -2.14 -5.16 -11.65
CA MET A 250 -3.07 -4.28 -12.35
C MET A 250 -2.28 -3.39 -13.30
N ASP A 251 -2.32 -3.68 -14.59
CA ASP A 251 -1.68 -2.84 -15.61
C ASP A 251 -2.63 -1.76 -16.09
N GLU A 252 -2.13 -0.55 -16.29
CA GLU A 252 -2.93 0.66 -16.48
C GLU A 252 -3.94 0.84 -15.31
N ALA A 253 -3.41 0.89 -14.08
CA ALA A 253 -4.19 0.88 -12.85
C ALA A 253 -5.19 2.03 -12.70
N GLN A 254 -5.18 3.02 -13.61
CA GLN A 254 -6.23 4.04 -13.69
C GLN A 254 -7.64 3.46 -13.90
N PHE A 255 -7.76 2.23 -14.38
CA PHE A 255 -9.06 1.54 -14.51
C PHE A 255 -9.67 1.12 -13.18
N ILE A 256 -8.90 1.08 -12.09
CA ILE A 256 -9.38 0.75 -10.74
C ILE A 256 -9.37 1.91 -9.75
N LYS A 257 -9.14 3.15 -10.21
CA LYS A 257 -9.07 4.34 -9.35
C LYS A 257 -10.43 4.80 -8.78
N ASN A 258 -11.54 4.21 -9.21
CA ASN A 258 -12.83 4.40 -8.59
C ASN A 258 -13.17 3.24 -7.64
N PRO A 259 -13.15 3.43 -6.32
CA PRO A 259 -13.38 2.36 -5.34
C PRO A 259 -14.80 1.79 -5.38
N LYS A 260 -15.76 2.50 -5.99
CA LYS A 260 -17.14 2.03 -6.19
C LYS A 260 -17.30 1.17 -7.45
N ALA A 261 -16.31 1.16 -8.35
CA ALA A 261 -16.36 0.36 -9.56
C ALA A 261 -16.27 -1.15 -9.22
N GLN A 262 -17.04 -1.96 -9.94
CA GLN A 262 -17.03 -3.41 -9.75
C GLN A 262 -15.62 -4.01 -9.94
N ALA A 263 -14.86 -3.52 -10.91
CA ALA A 263 -13.49 -3.98 -11.15
C ALA A 263 -12.59 -3.76 -9.93
N HIS A 264 -12.68 -2.60 -9.26
CA HIS A 264 -11.95 -2.33 -8.03
C HIS A 264 -12.35 -3.29 -6.90
N GLN A 265 -13.65 -3.49 -6.70
CA GLN A 265 -14.17 -4.36 -5.64
C GLN A 265 -13.73 -5.82 -5.85
N VAL A 266 -13.81 -6.32 -7.07
CA VAL A 266 -13.33 -7.66 -7.40
C VAL A 266 -11.81 -7.77 -7.22
N ALA A 267 -11.04 -6.83 -7.77
CA ALA A 267 -9.58 -6.80 -7.62
C ALA A 267 -9.15 -6.81 -6.15
N ARG A 268 -9.80 -6.01 -5.32
CA ARG A 268 -9.54 -5.92 -3.88
C ARG A 268 -9.85 -7.24 -3.16
N SER A 269 -10.86 -7.97 -3.61
CA SER A 269 -11.32 -9.22 -2.99
C SER A 269 -10.51 -10.46 -3.40
N LEU A 270 -9.73 -10.39 -4.48
CA LEU A 270 -8.86 -11.50 -4.90
C LEU A 270 -7.83 -11.83 -3.82
N GLN A 271 -7.63 -13.12 -3.59
CA GLN A 271 -6.60 -13.60 -2.67
C GLN A 271 -5.26 -13.66 -3.41
N ALA A 272 -4.33 -12.80 -3.03
CA ALA A 272 -2.99 -12.76 -3.61
C ALA A 272 -1.94 -12.54 -2.51
N ARG A 273 -0.80 -13.24 -2.64
CA ARG A 273 0.33 -13.10 -1.71
C ARG A 273 0.99 -11.72 -1.86
N HIS A 274 1.09 -11.25 -3.10
CA HIS A 274 1.67 -9.94 -3.44
C HIS A 274 0.76 -9.19 -4.42
N ARG A 275 0.85 -7.87 -4.41
CA ARG A 275 0.08 -6.99 -5.30
C ARG A 275 0.98 -5.92 -5.90
N LEU A 276 0.72 -5.58 -7.16
CA LEU A 276 1.45 -4.56 -7.91
C LEU A 276 0.50 -3.80 -8.82
N SER A 277 0.67 -2.49 -8.89
CA SER A 277 0.03 -1.64 -9.90
C SER A 277 1.08 -1.12 -10.87
N LEU A 278 0.78 -1.13 -12.15
CA LEU A 278 1.58 -0.50 -13.18
C LEU A 278 0.79 0.68 -13.75
N THR A 279 1.39 1.84 -13.80
CA THR A 279 0.76 3.04 -14.40
C THR A 279 1.82 4.08 -14.75
N GLY A 280 1.64 4.82 -15.83
CA GLY A 280 2.45 6.01 -16.10
C GLY A 280 1.92 7.26 -15.39
N THR A 281 0.72 7.19 -14.78
CA THR A 281 0.03 8.33 -14.17
C THR A 281 -0.56 7.93 -12.81
N PRO A 282 0.28 7.79 -11.75
CA PRO A 282 -0.19 7.35 -10.44
C PRO A 282 -1.19 8.33 -9.80
N LEU A 283 -1.13 9.60 -10.18
CA LEU A 283 -2.04 10.66 -9.75
C LEU A 283 -2.38 11.57 -10.94
N GLU A 284 -3.63 11.56 -11.41
CA GLU A 284 -4.07 12.41 -12.53
C GLU A 284 -4.93 13.59 -12.07
N ASN A 285 -6.02 13.32 -11.36
CA ASN A 285 -7.04 14.34 -11.10
C ASN A 285 -7.11 14.76 -9.63
N HIS A 286 -7.10 13.81 -8.71
CA HIS A 286 -7.27 14.11 -7.29
C HIS A 286 -6.71 12.99 -6.39
N LEU A 287 -6.39 13.34 -5.15
CA LEU A 287 -5.80 12.41 -4.16
C LEU A 287 -6.69 11.18 -3.84
N GLY A 288 -7.98 11.25 -4.13
CA GLY A 288 -8.86 10.09 -3.99
C GLY A 288 -8.52 8.93 -4.93
N GLU A 289 -7.88 9.21 -6.09
CA GLU A 289 -7.38 8.17 -7.00
C GLU A 289 -6.19 7.44 -6.41
N LEU A 290 -5.27 8.19 -5.80
CA LEU A 290 -4.13 7.62 -5.07
C LEU A 290 -4.61 6.75 -3.91
N TRP A 291 -5.60 7.24 -3.14
CA TRP A 291 -6.22 6.45 -2.07
C TRP A 291 -6.79 5.13 -2.59
N ALA A 292 -7.51 5.15 -3.70
CA ALA A 292 -8.10 3.94 -4.27
C ALA A 292 -7.04 2.92 -4.72
N GLN A 293 -5.94 3.37 -5.31
CA GLN A 293 -4.84 2.48 -5.67
C GLN A 293 -4.22 1.82 -4.44
N PHE A 294 -4.00 2.58 -3.35
CA PHE A 294 -3.48 2.01 -2.10
C PHE A 294 -4.50 1.17 -1.34
N ASP A 295 -5.82 1.44 -1.47
CA ASP A 295 -6.86 0.56 -0.92
C ASP A 295 -6.88 -0.81 -1.60
N PHE A 296 -6.53 -0.86 -2.89
CA PHE A 296 -6.28 -2.13 -3.59
C PHE A 296 -4.97 -2.79 -3.16
N LEU A 297 -3.86 -2.05 -3.15
CA LEU A 297 -2.52 -2.58 -2.92
C LEU A 297 -2.31 -3.02 -1.46
N MET A 298 -2.58 -2.12 -0.54
CA MET A 298 -2.34 -2.27 0.91
C MET A 298 -3.49 -1.67 1.68
N PRO A 299 -4.63 -2.39 1.82
CA PRO A 299 -5.80 -1.89 2.54
C PRO A 299 -5.42 -1.41 3.94
N GLY A 300 -5.83 -0.17 4.27
CA GLY A 300 -5.54 0.45 5.57
C GLY A 300 -4.25 1.29 5.63
N LEU A 301 -3.35 1.24 4.64
CA LEU A 301 -2.14 2.11 4.61
C LEU A 301 -2.51 3.60 4.75
N LEU A 302 -3.51 4.05 4.03
CA LEU A 302 -3.99 5.44 4.03
C LEU A 302 -5.29 5.63 4.84
N GLY A 303 -5.64 4.66 5.70
CA GLY A 303 -6.91 4.65 6.43
C GLY A 303 -8.13 4.45 5.52
N ASN A 304 -9.34 4.57 6.08
CA ASN A 304 -10.56 4.51 5.27
C ASN A 304 -10.79 5.81 4.47
N ALA A 305 -11.65 5.76 3.44
CA ALA A 305 -11.91 6.89 2.52
C ALA A 305 -12.36 8.18 3.24
N LYS A 306 -13.20 8.07 4.26
CA LYS A 306 -13.69 9.21 5.03
C LYS A 306 -12.53 9.90 5.77
N ARG A 307 -11.70 9.11 6.43
CA ARG A 307 -10.55 9.60 7.19
C ARG A 307 -9.47 10.16 6.29
N PHE A 308 -9.14 9.49 5.19
CA PHE A 308 -8.23 10.02 4.19
C PHE A 308 -8.68 11.39 3.67
N THR A 309 -9.99 11.54 3.43
CA THR A 309 -10.54 12.83 3.00
C THR A 309 -10.36 13.91 4.07
N GLN A 310 -10.54 13.58 5.34
CA GLN A 310 -10.40 14.56 6.45
C GLN A 310 -8.94 14.92 6.73
N VAL A 311 -8.05 13.93 6.71
CA VAL A 311 -6.64 14.13 7.12
C VAL A 311 -5.78 14.67 5.99
N PHE A 312 -5.97 14.17 4.77
CA PHE A 312 -5.10 14.49 3.64
C PHE A 312 -5.82 15.25 2.52
N ARG A 313 -6.92 14.69 2.00
CA ARG A 313 -7.51 15.21 0.76
C ARG A 313 -8.04 16.64 0.93
N THR A 314 -8.89 16.90 1.90
CA THR A 314 -9.46 18.24 2.12
C THR A 314 -8.39 19.26 2.51
N PRO A 315 -7.47 18.98 3.46
CA PRO A 315 -6.38 19.90 3.77
C PRO A 315 -5.48 20.22 2.57
N ILE A 316 -5.11 19.24 1.78
CA ILE A 316 -4.21 19.45 0.63
C ILE A 316 -4.95 20.14 -0.54
N GLU A 317 -6.10 19.59 -0.98
CA GLU A 317 -6.78 20.04 -2.19
C GLU A 317 -7.56 21.37 -1.98
N LYS A 318 -8.13 21.60 -0.79
CA LYS A 318 -8.97 22.78 -0.53
C LYS A 318 -8.28 23.87 0.27
N LEU A 319 -7.38 23.49 1.19
CA LEU A 319 -6.72 24.44 2.09
C LEU A 319 -5.25 24.72 1.70
N GLY A 320 -4.68 23.92 0.75
CA GLY A 320 -3.32 24.10 0.28
C GLY A 320 -2.25 23.78 1.33
N GLU A 321 -2.54 22.90 2.30
CA GLU A 321 -1.62 22.57 3.38
C GLU A 321 -0.40 21.79 2.89
N GLU A 322 0.74 22.45 2.74
CA GLU A 322 2.00 21.85 2.29
C GLU A 322 2.55 20.81 3.27
N GLU A 323 2.34 20.98 4.57
CA GLU A 323 2.75 20.00 5.58
C GLU A 323 2.07 18.65 5.34
N MET A 324 0.75 18.65 5.07
CA MET A 324 0.02 17.43 4.80
C MET A 324 0.40 16.79 3.47
N ARG A 325 0.75 17.60 2.48
CA ARG A 325 1.29 17.13 1.20
C ARG A 325 2.63 16.41 1.40
N THR A 326 3.56 17.05 2.11
CA THR A 326 4.87 16.46 2.42
C THR A 326 4.71 15.14 3.18
N ARG A 327 3.88 15.14 4.21
CA ARG A 327 3.61 13.95 5.03
C ARG A 327 3.00 12.80 4.23
N LEU A 328 2.03 13.08 3.36
CA LEU A 328 1.47 12.08 2.45
C LEU A 328 2.54 11.54 1.50
N GLY A 329 3.35 12.44 0.93
CA GLY A 329 4.47 12.09 0.04
C GLY A 329 5.47 11.16 0.72
N GLU A 330 5.93 11.48 1.91
CA GLU A 330 6.83 10.63 2.70
C GLU A 330 6.23 9.24 2.97
N ARG A 331 4.92 9.18 3.22
CA ARG A 331 4.22 7.94 3.50
C ARG A 331 4.12 7.01 2.30
N VAL A 332 3.88 7.55 1.10
CA VAL A 332 3.67 6.75 -0.11
C VAL A 332 4.95 6.52 -0.91
N ARG A 333 5.96 7.37 -0.74
CA ARG A 333 7.23 7.33 -1.47
C ARG A 333 7.91 5.94 -1.50
N PRO A 334 7.94 5.14 -0.42
CA PRO A 334 8.54 3.81 -0.45
C PRO A 334 7.86 2.84 -1.40
N PHE A 335 6.64 3.14 -1.82
CA PHE A 335 5.74 2.29 -2.57
C PHE A 335 5.46 2.82 -3.99
N LEU A 336 6.26 3.81 -4.43
CA LEU A 336 6.18 4.44 -5.75
C LEU A 336 7.51 4.36 -6.50
#